data_2fe03d58152a3841e3f227c17c77d960
#
_entry.id   2fe03d58152a3841e3f227c17c77d960
#
_cell.length_a   1.000
_cell.length_b   1.000
_cell.length_c   1.000
_cell.angle_alpha   90.00
_cell.angle_beta   90.00
_cell.angle_gamma   90.00
#
_symmetry.space_group_name_H-M   'P 1'
#
loop_
_entity.id
_entity.type
_entity.pdbx_description
1 polymer ?
#
loop_
_entity_poly.entity_id
_entity_poly.type
_entity_poly.pdbx_seq_one_letter_code
_entity_poly.pdbx_strand_id
1 'polypeptide(L)'
;MDKLDFQLNELDLIWSEGAIYNIGFEKGMNYWSKFLKKGGHVAVTEASWFTEERPKEIFEFWNDAYPEIDTIPNKIAQMQKAGYVVVASFILPEVCWTENFFKPGITAQKAFLDKYKDNKSAEEFIKYEKHHSLLYDKYKDYYGYVFYIGKKI
;
A
#
# COMPACT_ATOMS: atom_id res chain seq x y z
N MET A 1 11.82 -8.39 1.06
CA MET A 1 10.83 -8.15 2.13
C MET A 1 10.35 -9.45 2.77
N ASP A 2 10.30 -10.54 2.02
CA ASP A 2 9.90 -11.90 2.43
C ASP A 2 11.07 -12.78 2.90
N LYS A 3 12.29 -12.27 2.87
CA LYS A 3 13.53 -12.92 3.36
C LYS A 3 14.38 -11.87 4.08
N LEU A 4 14.04 -11.62 5.34
CA LEU A 4 14.78 -10.71 6.19
C LEU A 4 15.90 -11.45 6.88
N ASP A 5 17.09 -10.86 6.88
CA ASP A 5 18.29 -11.39 7.56
C ASP A 5 18.49 -10.69 8.92
N PHE A 6 17.49 -10.88 9.79
CA PHE A 6 17.50 -10.42 11.18
C PHE A 6 17.26 -11.58 12.13
N GLN A 7 17.72 -11.45 13.37
CA GLN A 7 17.42 -12.42 14.41
C GLN A 7 15.95 -12.26 14.88
N LEU A 8 15.39 -13.34 15.43
CA LEU A 8 14.04 -13.26 16.03
C LEU A 8 14.08 -12.32 17.24
N ASN A 9 13.05 -11.48 17.35
CA ASN A 9 12.90 -10.47 18.43
C ASN A 9 14.09 -9.49 18.51
N GLU A 10 14.65 -9.10 17.38
CA GLU A 10 15.78 -8.15 17.32
C GLU A 10 15.34 -6.70 17.17
N LEU A 11 14.26 -6.47 16.40
CA LEU A 11 13.87 -5.12 15.99
C LEU A 11 12.90 -4.46 16.97
N ASP A 12 13.10 -3.17 17.20
CA ASP A 12 12.17 -2.33 17.95
C ASP A 12 11.07 -1.72 17.07
N LEU A 13 11.37 -1.52 15.78
CA LEU A 13 10.46 -0.93 14.81
C LEU A 13 10.69 -1.56 13.42
N ILE A 14 9.59 -1.87 12.73
CA ILE A 14 9.55 -2.10 11.29
C ILE A 14 8.71 -1.00 10.66
N TRP A 15 9.31 -0.25 9.73
CA TRP A 15 8.66 0.83 9.01
C TRP A 15 8.63 0.52 7.52
N SER A 16 7.43 0.53 6.91
CA SER A 16 7.25 0.21 5.50
C SER A 16 6.15 1.07 4.88
N GLU A 17 6.50 1.91 3.93
CA GLU A 17 5.55 2.74 3.21
C GLU A 17 5.39 2.27 1.76
N GLY A 18 4.13 2.08 1.33
CA GLY A 18 3.78 1.70 -0.03
C GLY A 18 4.49 0.46 -0.55
N ALA A 19 4.79 -0.52 0.31
CA ALA A 19 5.64 -1.64 -0.07
C ALA A 19 5.17 -3.01 0.43
N ILE A 20 4.42 -3.10 1.53
CA ILE A 20 3.99 -4.37 2.12
C ILE A 20 3.11 -5.19 1.15
N TYR A 21 2.36 -4.53 0.27
CA TYR A 21 1.52 -5.18 -0.74
C TYR A 21 2.30 -6.16 -1.64
N ASN A 22 3.62 -5.95 -1.84
CA ASN A 22 4.46 -6.85 -2.64
C ASN A 22 4.57 -8.26 -2.07
N ILE A 23 4.31 -8.44 -0.79
CA ILE A 23 4.32 -9.76 -0.12
C ILE A 23 2.95 -10.15 0.44
N GLY A 24 1.98 -9.25 0.34
CA GLY A 24 0.66 -9.34 0.94
C GLY A 24 0.62 -8.84 2.38
N PHE A 25 -0.42 -8.08 2.72
CA PHE A 25 -0.53 -7.42 4.02
C PHE A 25 -0.58 -8.42 5.19
N GLU A 26 -1.51 -9.40 5.14
CA GLU A 26 -1.64 -10.40 6.19
C GLU A 26 -0.37 -11.23 6.35
N LYS A 27 0.23 -11.66 5.23
CA LYS A 27 1.48 -12.41 5.21
C LYS A 27 2.63 -11.58 5.77
N GLY A 28 2.75 -10.31 5.38
CA GLY A 28 3.76 -9.38 5.88
C GLY A 28 3.65 -9.19 7.39
N MET A 29 2.45 -8.93 7.91
CA MET A 29 2.20 -8.76 9.34
C MET A 29 2.61 -10.01 10.13
N ASN A 30 2.19 -11.21 9.69
CA ASN A 30 2.55 -12.47 10.33
C ASN A 30 4.05 -12.76 10.28
N TYR A 31 4.71 -12.46 9.16
CA TYR A 31 6.13 -12.71 8.98
C TYR A 31 6.99 -11.75 9.81
N TRP A 32 6.70 -10.46 9.74
CA TRP A 32 7.49 -9.42 10.40
C TRP A 32 7.33 -9.41 11.93
N SER A 33 6.18 -9.88 12.43
CA SER A 33 5.99 -10.01 13.88
C SER A 33 7.08 -10.85 14.56
N LYS A 34 7.68 -11.81 13.86
CA LYS A 34 8.73 -12.70 14.39
C LYS A 34 10.02 -11.93 14.72
N PHE A 35 10.32 -10.89 13.98
CA PHE A 35 11.55 -10.09 14.14
C PHE A 35 11.40 -8.95 15.14
N LEU A 36 10.17 -8.51 15.41
CA LEU A 36 9.92 -7.49 16.42
C LEU A 36 10.08 -8.04 17.83
N LYS A 37 10.70 -7.27 18.70
CA LYS A 37 10.67 -7.52 20.15
C LYS A 37 9.23 -7.45 20.67
N LYS A 38 8.96 -8.09 21.80
CA LYS A 38 7.72 -7.84 22.53
C LYS A 38 7.67 -6.35 22.93
N GLY A 39 6.53 -5.69 22.59
CA GLY A 39 6.39 -4.25 22.74
C GLY A 39 6.96 -3.41 21.59
N GLY A 40 7.65 -4.01 20.64
CA GLY A 40 8.11 -3.38 19.39
C GLY A 40 6.93 -3.01 18.48
N HIS A 41 7.15 -2.15 17.51
CA HIS A 41 6.11 -1.59 16.68
C HIS A 41 6.29 -1.93 15.20
N VAL A 42 5.17 -2.08 14.50
CA VAL A 42 5.10 -2.05 13.05
C VAL A 42 4.37 -0.78 12.62
N ALA A 43 4.86 -0.12 11.59
CA ALA A 43 4.25 1.05 11.00
C ALA A 43 4.26 0.91 9.48
N VAL A 44 3.08 0.80 8.86
CA VAL A 44 2.97 0.55 7.43
C VAL A 44 1.89 1.39 6.78
N THR A 45 2.09 1.72 5.50
CA THR A 45 1.02 2.26 4.68
C THR A 45 0.53 1.22 3.69
N GLU A 46 -0.80 1.15 3.51
CA GLU A 46 -1.46 0.18 2.66
C GLU A 46 -2.68 0.76 1.98
N ALA A 47 -2.89 0.41 0.71
CA ALA A 47 -4.11 0.76 -0.01
C ALA A 47 -5.32 0.05 0.63
N SER A 48 -6.34 0.81 0.96
CA SER A 48 -7.51 0.28 1.66
C SER A 48 -8.79 0.92 1.18
N TRP A 49 -9.88 0.15 1.24
CA TRP A 49 -11.22 0.65 1.01
C TRP A 49 -11.72 1.44 2.23
N PHE A 50 -12.34 2.59 1.96
CA PHE A 50 -13.00 3.41 2.99
C PHE A 50 -14.46 3.02 3.21
N THR A 51 -15.07 2.37 2.20
CA THR A 51 -16.49 2.02 2.16
C THR A 51 -16.69 0.54 1.82
N GLU A 52 -17.82 -0.03 2.21
CA GLU A 52 -18.22 -1.39 1.80
C GLU A 52 -18.75 -1.40 0.37
N GLU A 53 -19.56 -0.39 0.00
CA GLU A 53 -20.05 -0.21 -1.37
C GLU A 53 -18.99 0.50 -2.22
N ARG A 54 -18.74 -0.04 -3.42
CA ARG A 54 -17.71 0.47 -4.34
C ARG A 54 -18.26 0.51 -5.75
N PRO A 55 -18.03 1.60 -6.52
CA PRO A 55 -18.32 1.62 -7.94
C PRO A 55 -17.58 0.49 -8.67
N LYS A 56 -18.27 -0.15 -9.62
CA LYS A 56 -17.77 -1.32 -10.34
C LYS A 56 -16.40 -1.06 -10.99
N GLU A 57 -16.22 0.10 -11.64
CA GLU A 57 -15.01 0.45 -12.36
C GLU A 57 -13.76 0.42 -11.46
N ILE A 58 -13.84 1.04 -10.27
CA ILE A 58 -12.68 1.07 -9.35
C ILE A 58 -12.50 -0.27 -8.64
N PHE A 59 -13.56 -1.01 -8.39
CA PHE A 59 -13.47 -2.36 -7.85
C PHE A 59 -12.75 -3.30 -8.82
N GLU A 60 -13.10 -3.29 -10.11
CA GLU A 60 -12.46 -4.10 -11.14
C GLU A 60 -10.97 -3.73 -11.31
N PHE A 61 -10.65 -2.43 -11.31
CA PHE A 61 -9.26 -1.98 -11.37
C PHE A 61 -8.41 -2.55 -10.22
N TRP A 62 -8.88 -2.41 -8.99
CA TRP A 62 -8.11 -2.88 -7.83
C TRP A 62 -8.09 -4.41 -7.71
N ASN A 63 -9.15 -5.10 -8.15
CA ASN A 63 -9.17 -6.56 -8.19
C ASN A 63 -8.13 -7.13 -9.16
N ASP A 64 -7.81 -6.41 -10.22
CA ASP A 64 -6.74 -6.77 -11.16
C ASP A 64 -5.35 -6.35 -10.64
N ALA A 65 -5.22 -5.13 -10.15
CA ALA A 65 -3.94 -4.56 -9.74
C ALA A 65 -3.44 -5.08 -8.38
N TYR A 66 -4.34 -5.23 -7.41
CA TYR A 66 -4.05 -5.68 -6.05
C TYR A 66 -5.27 -6.35 -5.40
N PRO A 67 -5.51 -7.64 -5.66
CA PRO A 67 -6.71 -8.36 -5.15
C PRO A 67 -6.83 -8.42 -3.63
N GLU A 68 -5.72 -8.20 -2.90
CA GLU A 68 -5.72 -8.19 -1.43
C GLU A 68 -6.10 -6.84 -0.82
N ILE A 69 -6.48 -5.83 -1.64
CA ILE A 69 -7.05 -4.58 -1.11
C ILE A 69 -8.30 -4.89 -0.31
N ASP A 70 -8.40 -4.34 0.90
CA ASP A 70 -9.50 -4.67 1.82
C ASP A 70 -9.90 -3.44 2.64
N THR A 71 -10.99 -3.55 3.40
CA THR A 71 -11.46 -2.47 4.27
C THR A 71 -10.53 -2.24 5.46
N ILE A 72 -10.57 -1.02 6.01
CA ILE A 72 -9.80 -0.67 7.20
C ILE A 72 -10.09 -1.63 8.37
N PRO A 73 -11.36 -1.97 8.70
CA PRO A 73 -11.64 -2.93 9.77
C PRO A 73 -11.04 -4.32 9.53
N ASN A 74 -11.04 -4.80 8.28
CA ASN A 74 -10.47 -6.10 7.94
C ASN A 74 -8.93 -6.09 8.05
N LYS A 75 -8.26 -5.03 7.60
CA LYS A 75 -6.81 -4.86 7.79
C LYS A 75 -6.43 -4.81 9.28
N ILE A 76 -7.23 -4.12 10.10
CA ILE A 76 -7.07 -4.11 11.57
C ILE A 76 -7.22 -5.52 12.15
N ALA A 77 -8.24 -6.27 11.73
CA ALA A 77 -8.44 -7.65 12.18
C ALA A 77 -7.26 -8.56 11.79
N GLN A 78 -6.68 -8.38 10.59
CA GLN A 78 -5.47 -9.11 10.17
C GLN A 78 -4.26 -8.79 11.07
N MET A 79 -4.07 -7.52 11.45
CA MET A 79 -3.03 -7.13 12.41
C MET A 79 -3.23 -7.78 13.78
N GLN A 80 -4.46 -7.78 14.29
CA GLN A 80 -4.78 -8.41 15.59
C GLN A 80 -4.50 -9.91 15.57
N LYS A 81 -4.88 -10.62 14.49
CA LYS A 81 -4.54 -12.04 14.30
C LYS A 81 -3.04 -12.30 14.25
N ALA A 82 -2.26 -11.37 13.73
CA ALA A 82 -0.80 -11.45 13.67
C ALA A 82 -0.09 -11.11 15.00
N GLY A 83 -0.86 -10.85 16.08
CA GLY A 83 -0.34 -10.58 17.43
C GLY A 83 0.02 -9.12 17.69
N TYR A 84 -0.69 -8.20 17.05
CA TYR A 84 -0.55 -6.76 17.32
C TYR A 84 -1.76 -6.18 18.03
N VAL A 85 -1.53 -5.27 18.96
CA VAL A 85 -2.52 -4.28 19.38
C VAL A 85 -2.40 -3.09 18.46
N VAL A 86 -3.48 -2.72 17.78
CA VAL A 86 -3.49 -1.54 16.92
C VAL A 86 -3.41 -0.28 17.76
N VAL A 87 -2.40 0.52 17.54
CA VAL A 87 -2.13 1.78 18.27
C VAL A 87 -2.83 2.94 17.58
N ALA A 88 -2.75 2.97 16.24
CA ALA A 88 -3.41 3.98 15.41
C ALA A 88 -3.67 3.43 14.00
N SER A 89 -4.72 3.94 13.38
CA SER A 89 -4.90 3.89 11.93
C SER A 89 -5.50 5.22 11.48
N PHE A 90 -4.99 5.77 10.36
CA PHE A 90 -5.50 7.02 9.81
C PHE A 90 -5.31 7.07 8.30
N ILE A 91 -6.25 7.68 7.62
CA ILE A 91 -6.19 7.90 6.17
C ILE A 91 -5.14 8.95 5.89
N LEU A 92 -4.24 8.68 4.96
CA LEU A 92 -3.28 9.66 4.48
C LEU A 92 -4.00 10.72 3.63
N PRO A 93 -3.61 12.01 3.76
CA PRO A 93 -4.24 13.08 3.00
C PRO A 93 -3.97 12.93 1.50
N GLU A 94 -4.89 13.44 0.68
CA GLU A 94 -4.82 13.36 -0.79
C GLU A 94 -3.50 13.86 -1.38
N VAL A 95 -2.83 14.80 -0.71
CA VAL A 95 -1.54 15.33 -1.13
C VAL A 95 -0.48 14.23 -1.30
N CYS A 96 -0.59 13.12 -0.56
CA CYS A 96 0.30 11.97 -0.69
C CYS A 96 0.19 11.32 -2.07
N TRP A 97 -1.00 11.29 -2.67
CA TRP A 97 -1.25 10.80 -4.01
C TRP A 97 -0.98 11.87 -5.07
N THR A 98 -1.55 13.06 -4.91
CA THR A 98 -1.55 14.09 -5.94
C THR A 98 -0.19 14.76 -6.10
N GLU A 99 0.36 15.36 -5.04
CA GLU A 99 1.60 16.13 -5.11
C GLU A 99 2.85 15.27 -4.96
N ASN A 100 2.77 14.21 -4.15
CA ASN A 100 3.96 13.42 -3.79
C ASN A 100 4.15 12.18 -4.65
N PHE A 101 3.12 11.71 -5.37
CA PHE A 101 3.20 10.54 -6.22
C PHE A 101 2.88 10.85 -7.69
N PHE A 102 1.65 11.28 -8.03
CA PHE A 102 1.26 11.48 -9.43
C PHE A 102 2.00 12.65 -10.10
N LYS A 103 2.14 13.79 -9.43
CA LYS A 103 2.77 14.98 -10.01
C LYS A 103 4.25 14.79 -10.36
N PRO A 104 5.11 14.25 -9.49
CA PRO A 104 6.48 13.89 -9.88
C PRO A 104 6.51 12.83 -10.98
N GLY A 105 5.56 11.90 -10.96
CA GLY A 105 5.40 10.86 -11.97
C GLY A 105 5.25 11.41 -13.39
N ILE A 106 4.53 12.51 -13.59
CA ILE A 106 4.32 13.13 -14.91
C ILE A 106 5.66 13.49 -15.59
N THR A 107 6.58 14.09 -14.84
CA THR A 107 7.91 14.45 -15.36
C THR A 107 8.75 13.20 -15.64
N ALA A 108 8.71 12.23 -14.72
CA ALA A 108 9.43 10.97 -14.86
C ALA A 108 8.91 10.15 -16.06
N GLN A 109 7.60 10.13 -16.30
CA GLN A 109 6.96 9.44 -17.42
C GLN A 109 7.46 9.97 -18.77
N LYS A 110 7.61 11.30 -18.92
CA LYS A 110 8.14 11.90 -20.14
C LYS A 110 9.57 11.43 -20.40
N ALA A 111 10.45 11.55 -19.43
CA ALA A 111 11.82 11.10 -19.54
C ALA A 111 11.93 9.58 -19.83
N PHE A 112 11.03 8.79 -19.23
CA PHE A 112 10.94 7.36 -19.46
C PHE A 112 10.57 7.03 -20.92
N LEU A 113 9.55 7.69 -21.48
CA LEU A 113 9.15 7.49 -22.88
C LEU A 113 10.22 7.97 -23.85
N ASP A 114 10.92 9.07 -23.57
CA ASP A 114 12.04 9.55 -24.38
C ASP A 114 13.19 8.52 -24.39
N LYS A 115 13.46 7.88 -23.24
CA LYS A 115 14.49 6.83 -23.11
C LYS A 115 14.10 5.52 -23.83
N TYR A 116 12.83 5.14 -23.76
CA TYR A 116 12.30 3.89 -24.32
C TYR A 116 11.41 4.15 -25.54
N LYS A 117 11.87 5.03 -26.44
CA LYS A 117 11.15 5.39 -27.65
C LYS A 117 10.81 4.15 -28.48
N ASP A 118 9.61 4.12 -29.03
CA ASP A 118 9.07 3.02 -29.84
C ASP A 118 8.93 1.66 -29.12
N ASN A 119 8.97 1.66 -27.76
CA ASN A 119 8.75 0.47 -26.95
C ASN A 119 7.28 0.41 -26.49
N LYS A 120 6.51 -0.51 -27.08
CA LYS A 120 5.08 -0.69 -26.79
C LYS A 120 4.78 -0.96 -25.31
N SER A 121 5.58 -1.77 -24.63
CA SER A 121 5.37 -2.06 -23.20
C SER A 121 5.59 -0.82 -22.34
N ALA A 122 6.52 0.06 -22.71
CA ALA A 122 6.73 1.34 -22.05
C ALA A 122 5.52 2.28 -22.24
N GLU A 123 4.96 2.33 -23.45
CA GLU A 123 3.76 3.11 -23.75
C GLU A 123 2.54 2.59 -22.99
N GLU A 124 2.34 1.27 -22.95
CA GLU A 124 1.26 0.62 -22.19
C GLU A 124 1.38 0.89 -20.69
N PHE A 125 2.58 0.79 -20.13
CA PHE A 125 2.82 1.13 -18.72
C PHE A 125 2.46 2.58 -18.41
N ILE A 126 2.88 3.54 -19.23
CA ILE A 126 2.53 4.96 -19.01
C ILE A 126 1.02 5.19 -19.18
N LYS A 127 0.37 4.49 -20.12
CA LYS A 127 -1.09 4.56 -20.26
C LYS A 127 -1.80 4.05 -19.01
N TYR A 128 -1.32 2.95 -18.43
CA TYR A 128 -1.84 2.41 -17.17
C TYR A 128 -1.68 3.40 -16.02
N GLU A 129 -0.50 4.00 -15.84
CA GLU A 129 -0.23 4.99 -14.79
C GLU A 129 -1.13 6.24 -14.91
N LYS A 130 -1.34 6.73 -16.12
CA LYS A 130 -2.28 7.84 -16.39
C LYS A 130 -3.72 7.46 -16.07
N HIS A 131 -4.13 6.25 -16.41
CA HIS A 131 -5.47 5.75 -16.09
C HIS A 131 -5.67 5.64 -14.56
N HIS A 132 -4.67 5.13 -13.85
CA HIS A 132 -4.69 5.08 -12.38
C HIS A 132 -4.88 6.47 -11.75
N SER A 133 -4.17 7.48 -12.24
CA SER A 133 -4.32 8.86 -11.77
C SER A 133 -5.74 9.42 -11.99
N LEU A 134 -6.35 9.14 -13.14
CA LEU A 134 -7.73 9.55 -13.44
C LEU A 134 -8.75 8.80 -12.56
N LEU A 135 -8.53 7.51 -12.30
CA LEU A 135 -9.37 6.73 -11.40
C LEU A 135 -9.27 7.24 -9.97
N TYR A 136 -8.08 7.62 -9.51
CA TYR A 136 -7.93 8.20 -8.19
C TYR A 136 -8.71 9.50 -8.05
N ASP A 137 -8.58 10.42 -8.99
CA ASP A 137 -9.32 11.70 -8.95
C ASP A 137 -10.85 11.49 -8.91
N LYS A 138 -11.34 10.47 -9.64
CA LYS A 138 -12.76 10.12 -9.70
C LYS A 138 -13.28 9.39 -8.45
N TYR A 139 -12.44 8.57 -7.81
CA TYR A 139 -12.87 7.61 -6.78
C TYR A 139 -12.14 7.73 -5.44
N LYS A 140 -11.44 8.82 -5.19
CA LYS A 140 -10.68 9.07 -3.95
C LYS A 140 -11.50 9.02 -2.66
N ASP A 141 -12.82 9.14 -2.75
CA ASP A 141 -13.72 9.01 -1.60
C ASP A 141 -13.97 7.54 -1.21
N TYR A 142 -13.58 6.57 -2.05
CA TYR A 142 -13.81 5.14 -1.84
C TYR A 142 -12.57 4.40 -1.38
N TYR A 143 -11.37 4.88 -1.70
CA TYR A 143 -10.10 4.23 -1.34
C TYR A 143 -8.95 5.23 -1.23
N GLY A 144 -7.89 4.78 -0.59
CA GLY A 144 -6.62 5.51 -0.51
C GLY A 144 -5.63 4.80 0.36
N TYR A 145 -4.50 5.44 0.63
CA TYR A 145 -3.54 4.92 1.59
C TYR A 145 -4.00 5.18 3.03
N VAL A 146 -3.88 4.15 3.83
CA VAL A 146 -4.10 4.20 5.29
C VAL A 146 -2.80 3.85 5.97
N PHE A 147 -2.42 4.62 6.96
CA PHE A 147 -1.31 4.32 7.85
C PHE A 147 -1.80 3.44 9.00
N TYR A 148 -1.16 2.31 9.20
CA TYR A 148 -1.45 1.36 10.26
C TYR A 148 -0.27 1.25 11.20
N ILE A 149 -0.49 1.45 12.49
CA ILE A 149 0.54 1.33 13.53
C ILE A 149 0.07 0.29 14.53
N GLY A 150 0.88 -0.75 14.72
CA GLY A 150 0.61 -1.84 15.64
C GLY A 150 1.78 -2.07 16.59
N LYS A 151 1.45 -2.41 17.86
CA LYS A 151 2.43 -2.82 18.87
C LYS A 151 2.35 -4.33 19.09
N LYS A 152 3.46 -5.04 18.97
CA LYS A 152 3.53 -6.47 19.24
C LYS A 152 3.28 -6.78 20.72
N ILE A 153 2.39 -7.74 21.02
CA ILE A 153 2.06 -8.24 22.36
C ILE A 153 2.81 -9.52 22.73
#